data_f1ce6b5c5899cd9e49175fca591e5298
#
_entry.id   f1ce6b5c5899cd9e49175fca591e5298
#
_cell.length_a   1.000
_cell.length_b   1.000
_cell.length_c   1.000
_cell.angle_alpha   90.00
_cell.angle_beta   90.00
_cell.angle_gamma   90.00
#
_symmetry.space_group_name_H-M   'P 1'
#
loop_
_entity.id
_entity.type
_entity.pdbx_description
1 polymer ?
#
loop_
_entity_poly.entity_id
_entity_poly.type
_entity_poly.pdbx_seq_one_letter_code
_entity_poly.pdbx_strand_id
1 'polypeptide(L)'
;MIDNPSLKLYRSPMHTIGPHTSIAGGVQNAVIQASSLGANAFGMFTKNQRQWKSKELETETIELFKSTMAELGFTAQQVLVHDSYLINLGNPDPEKRKKSLGAFIDELRRVEQLGLSLLNFHPGSHLGLVDIKESLALVAQNIDIALSETDHAIAVIENTAGQGTNLGSSFEELAFLYEQCSKRDRIGFCIDTCHAHAAGYSMGSPDEFDAAMDQFDSLIGLSHLKGMHLNDAKSSAGSHLDRHASLGMGSIGWATFEHIASDSRFENMPLILETVDSTLWKDEVSHLRFGGKR
;
A
#
# COMPACT_ATOMS: atom_id res chain seq x y z
N MET A 1 -15.68 47.84 23.48
CA MET A 1 -15.91 46.67 22.59
C MET A 1 -14.54 46.18 22.23
N ILE A 2 -14.13 45.05 22.79
CA ILE A 2 -12.82 44.46 22.56
C ILE A 2 -13.05 43.35 21.54
N ASP A 3 -12.55 43.57 20.32
CA ASP A 3 -12.56 42.55 19.25
C ASP A 3 -11.78 41.32 19.71
N ASN A 4 -12.47 40.21 19.77
CA ASN A 4 -11.90 38.90 20.05
C ASN A 4 -11.35 38.32 18.74
N PRO A 5 -10.01 38.19 18.55
CA PRO A 5 -9.49 37.58 17.32
C PRO A 5 -9.88 36.11 17.33
N SER A 6 -10.73 35.75 16.39
CA SER A 6 -11.16 34.39 16.07
C SER A 6 -10.01 33.41 16.17
N LEU A 7 -10.10 32.50 17.13
CA LEU A 7 -9.35 31.23 17.10
C LEU A 7 -9.65 30.53 15.77
N LYS A 8 -8.80 30.72 14.77
CA LYS A 8 -8.68 29.80 13.67
C LYS A 8 -8.25 28.46 14.26
N LEU A 9 -9.21 27.57 14.48
CA LEU A 9 -8.94 26.14 14.65
C LEU A 9 -8.17 25.70 13.39
N TYR A 10 -6.85 25.68 13.49
CA TYR A 10 -6.04 24.88 12.60
C TYR A 10 -6.48 23.44 12.82
N ARG A 11 -7.39 22.94 11.98
CA ARG A 11 -7.53 21.52 11.79
C ARG A 11 -6.19 21.08 11.19
N SER A 12 -5.32 20.48 12.00
CA SER A 12 -4.23 19.67 11.46
C SER A 12 -4.83 18.71 10.44
N PRO A 13 -4.23 18.55 9.27
CA PRO A 13 -4.70 17.59 8.27
C PRO A 13 -4.85 16.25 8.97
N MET A 14 -6.04 15.65 8.88
CA MET A 14 -6.26 14.34 9.50
C MET A 14 -5.79 13.28 8.52
N HIS A 15 -4.48 12.99 8.54
CA HIS A 15 -3.95 11.87 7.78
C HIS A 15 -4.61 10.57 8.22
N THR A 16 -4.83 9.68 7.27
CA THR A 16 -5.42 8.37 7.48
C THR A 16 -4.30 7.36 7.71
N ILE A 17 -4.06 7.03 8.98
CA ILE A 17 -2.90 6.26 9.43
C ILE A 17 -3.35 5.03 10.23
N GLY A 18 -2.73 3.89 9.96
CA GLY A 18 -2.93 2.68 10.73
C GLY A 18 -2.09 1.50 10.24
N PRO A 19 -2.09 0.39 10.98
CA PRO A 19 -1.26 -0.76 10.64
C PRO A 19 -1.94 -1.72 9.66
N HIS A 20 -1.16 -2.64 9.10
CA HIS A 20 -1.65 -3.80 8.37
C HIS A 20 -2.14 -4.85 9.37
N THR A 21 -3.46 -4.94 9.53
CA THR A 21 -4.11 -5.71 10.58
C THR A 21 -4.47 -7.14 10.16
N SER A 22 -4.67 -8.00 11.16
CA SER A 22 -4.93 -9.42 10.94
C SER A 22 -6.40 -9.72 10.70
N ILE A 23 -6.68 -10.60 9.73
CA ILE A 23 -8.01 -11.17 9.46
C ILE A 23 -8.25 -12.50 10.18
N ALA A 24 -7.40 -12.90 11.11
CA ALA A 24 -7.58 -14.16 11.85
C ALA A 24 -8.93 -14.18 12.57
N GLY A 25 -9.75 -15.20 12.30
CA GLY A 25 -11.10 -15.32 12.85
C GLY A 25 -12.19 -14.60 12.07
N GLY A 26 -11.86 -13.90 10.97
CA GLY A 26 -12.79 -13.22 10.06
C GLY A 26 -12.29 -11.85 9.63
N VAL A 27 -12.69 -11.42 8.43
CA VAL A 27 -12.22 -10.16 7.82
C VAL A 27 -12.59 -8.92 8.64
N GLN A 28 -13.71 -8.95 9.38
CA GLN A 28 -14.13 -7.88 10.27
C GLN A 28 -13.16 -7.63 11.43
N ASN A 29 -12.36 -8.63 11.81
CA ASN A 29 -11.38 -8.50 12.89
C ASN A 29 -10.25 -7.53 12.54
N ALA A 30 -9.96 -7.34 11.26
CA ALA A 30 -9.02 -6.31 10.81
C ALA A 30 -9.50 -4.91 11.21
N VAL A 31 -10.78 -4.61 11.00
CA VAL A 31 -11.42 -3.34 11.36
C VAL A 31 -11.39 -3.13 12.89
N ILE A 32 -11.77 -4.17 13.64
CA ILE A 32 -11.81 -4.14 15.10
C ILE A 32 -10.41 -3.89 15.68
N GLN A 33 -9.39 -4.57 15.14
CA GLN A 33 -8.01 -4.39 15.56
C GLN A 33 -7.53 -2.97 15.27
N ALA A 34 -7.76 -2.44 14.06
CA ALA A 34 -7.39 -1.08 13.69
C ALA A 34 -8.01 -0.05 14.66
N SER A 35 -9.31 -0.16 14.91
CA SER A 35 -10.03 0.70 15.86
C SER A 35 -9.44 0.63 17.27
N SER A 36 -9.12 -0.57 17.77
CA SER A 36 -8.54 -0.77 19.11
C SER A 36 -7.16 -0.14 19.28
N LEU A 37 -6.44 0.04 18.19
CA LEU A 37 -5.12 0.70 18.14
C LEU A 37 -5.23 2.23 17.99
N GLY A 38 -6.45 2.77 17.89
CA GLY A 38 -6.67 4.19 17.65
C GLY A 38 -6.37 4.63 16.22
N ALA A 39 -6.28 3.69 15.27
CA ALA A 39 -6.07 3.96 13.86
C ALA A 39 -7.32 4.51 13.18
N ASN A 40 -7.15 5.22 12.06
CA ASN A 40 -8.22 5.67 11.18
C ASN A 40 -7.98 5.25 9.71
N ALA A 41 -7.03 4.35 9.49
CA ALA A 41 -6.84 3.59 8.27
C ALA A 41 -6.30 2.21 8.64
N PHE A 42 -6.31 1.27 7.73
CA PHE A 42 -5.64 -0.03 7.92
C PHE A 42 -5.35 -0.73 6.59
N GLY A 43 -4.30 -1.55 6.60
CA GLY A 43 -4.07 -2.57 5.58
C GLY A 43 -4.69 -3.90 6.02
N MET A 44 -5.03 -4.76 5.07
CA MET A 44 -5.49 -6.12 5.34
C MET A 44 -5.32 -7.03 4.12
N PHE A 45 -5.31 -8.34 4.37
CA PHE A 45 -5.55 -9.34 3.33
C PHE A 45 -7.05 -9.69 3.28
N THR A 46 -7.54 -10.19 2.13
CA THR A 46 -8.93 -10.70 2.04
C THR A 46 -9.03 -12.19 2.32
N LYS A 47 -7.91 -12.89 2.31
CA LYS A 47 -7.75 -14.33 2.57
C LYS A 47 -6.36 -14.63 3.09
N ASN A 48 -6.07 -15.91 3.37
CA ASN A 48 -4.72 -16.32 3.75
C ASN A 48 -3.74 -16.06 2.58
N GLN A 49 -2.81 -15.14 2.77
CA GLN A 49 -1.84 -14.67 1.77
C GLN A 49 -0.82 -15.73 1.34
N ARG A 50 -0.80 -16.90 1.99
CA ARG A 50 0.10 -18.02 1.66
C ARG A 50 -0.63 -19.17 0.97
N GLN A 51 -1.87 -18.97 0.56
CA GLN A 51 -2.70 -19.98 -0.09
C GLN A 51 -3.26 -19.47 -1.43
N TRP A 52 -3.18 -20.31 -2.46
CA TRP A 52 -3.69 -20.01 -3.79
C TRP A 52 -5.22 -19.94 -3.86
N LYS A 53 -5.89 -20.76 -3.07
CA LYS A 53 -7.34 -20.87 -3.05
C LYS A 53 -7.87 -20.59 -1.65
N SER A 54 -8.97 -19.90 -1.60
CA SER A 54 -9.77 -19.70 -0.39
C SER A 54 -11.23 -20.00 -0.71
N LYS A 55 -12.05 -20.21 0.32
CA LYS A 55 -13.49 -20.22 0.15
C LYS A 55 -13.99 -18.86 -0.34
N GLU A 56 -15.09 -18.86 -1.07
CA GLU A 56 -15.79 -17.61 -1.39
C GLU A 56 -16.20 -16.88 -0.10
N LEU A 57 -16.34 -15.58 -0.18
CA LEU A 57 -16.87 -14.79 0.93
C LEU A 57 -18.37 -15.06 1.02
N GLU A 58 -18.82 -15.56 2.15
CA GLU A 58 -20.24 -15.77 2.42
C GLU A 58 -20.93 -14.41 2.64
N THR A 59 -22.20 -14.27 2.26
CA THR A 59 -22.97 -13.03 2.37
C THR A 59 -22.94 -12.48 3.79
N GLU A 60 -23.09 -13.33 4.78
CA GLU A 60 -23.06 -12.95 6.20
C GLU A 60 -21.69 -12.36 6.61
N THR A 61 -20.60 -12.89 6.05
CA THR A 61 -19.24 -12.37 6.28
C THR A 61 -19.08 -10.98 5.67
N ILE A 62 -19.59 -10.78 4.45
CA ILE A 62 -19.54 -9.48 3.77
C ILE A 62 -20.36 -8.43 4.52
N GLU A 63 -21.57 -8.78 4.94
CA GLU A 63 -22.45 -7.89 5.70
C GLU A 63 -21.86 -7.54 7.05
N LEU A 64 -21.29 -8.51 7.76
CA LEU A 64 -20.62 -8.27 9.03
C LEU A 64 -19.42 -7.34 8.88
N PHE A 65 -18.61 -7.51 7.84
CA PHE A 65 -17.49 -6.59 7.56
C PHE A 65 -17.99 -5.16 7.33
N LYS A 66 -18.97 -5.00 6.43
CA LYS A 66 -19.53 -3.68 6.08
C LYS A 66 -20.18 -2.98 7.28
N SER A 67 -20.94 -3.72 8.11
CA SER A 67 -21.55 -3.14 9.32
C SER A 67 -20.48 -2.76 10.34
N THR A 68 -19.45 -3.57 10.54
CA THR A 68 -18.33 -3.26 11.43
C THR A 68 -17.56 -2.02 10.98
N MET A 69 -17.31 -1.87 9.66
CA MET A 69 -16.73 -0.65 9.08
C MET A 69 -17.55 0.59 9.43
N ALA A 70 -18.87 0.52 9.19
CA ALA A 70 -19.79 1.63 9.46
C ALA A 70 -19.88 1.96 10.95
N GLU A 71 -20.00 0.97 11.84
CA GLU A 71 -20.08 1.14 13.29
C GLU A 71 -18.83 1.78 13.89
N LEU A 72 -17.65 1.43 13.34
CA LEU A 72 -16.36 1.95 13.81
C LEU A 72 -15.90 3.19 13.05
N GLY A 73 -16.71 3.69 12.10
CA GLY A 73 -16.48 4.94 11.38
C GLY A 73 -15.39 4.90 10.30
N PHE A 74 -15.10 3.72 9.77
CA PHE A 74 -14.19 3.57 8.63
C PHE A 74 -14.92 3.65 7.30
N THR A 75 -14.22 4.17 6.29
CA THR A 75 -14.67 4.25 4.90
C THR A 75 -13.76 3.44 3.97
N ALA A 76 -14.23 3.13 2.77
CA ALA A 76 -13.45 2.35 1.81
C ALA A 76 -12.11 3.01 1.43
N GLN A 77 -12.04 4.34 1.43
CA GLN A 77 -10.83 5.11 1.10
C GLN A 77 -9.72 4.98 2.15
N GLN A 78 -10.04 4.48 3.34
CA GLN A 78 -9.10 4.31 4.45
C GLN A 78 -8.52 2.91 4.53
N VAL A 79 -8.86 2.05 3.57
CA VAL A 79 -8.42 0.64 3.56
C VAL A 79 -7.58 0.36 2.32
N LEU A 80 -6.37 -0.12 2.55
CA LEU A 80 -5.47 -0.61 1.51
C LEU A 80 -5.37 -2.13 1.64
N VAL A 81 -6.04 -2.85 0.74
CA VAL A 81 -5.98 -4.32 0.71
C VAL A 81 -4.70 -4.74 0.01
N HIS A 82 -4.00 -5.73 0.56
CA HIS A 82 -2.85 -6.34 -0.09
C HIS A 82 -3.21 -7.70 -0.68
N ASP A 83 -2.65 -8.05 -1.84
CA ASP A 83 -2.83 -9.35 -2.46
C ASP A 83 -1.95 -10.44 -1.83
N SER A 84 -2.09 -11.68 -2.33
CA SER A 84 -1.26 -12.80 -1.89
C SER A 84 0.17 -12.70 -2.44
N TYR A 85 1.17 -12.89 -1.59
CA TYR A 85 2.61 -12.99 -1.96
C TYR A 85 2.94 -14.08 -2.99
N LEU A 86 2.00 -14.98 -3.29
CA LEU A 86 2.18 -16.03 -4.29
C LEU A 86 1.98 -15.53 -5.72
N ILE A 87 1.32 -14.39 -5.90
CA ILE A 87 0.95 -13.83 -7.19
C ILE A 87 2.20 -13.24 -7.86
N ASN A 88 2.44 -13.65 -9.10
CA ASN A 88 3.48 -13.09 -9.95
C ASN A 88 2.91 -12.91 -11.37
N LEU A 89 2.38 -11.71 -11.64
CA LEU A 89 1.77 -11.38 -12.94
C LEU A 89 2.78 -11.30 -14.08
N GLY A 90 4.06 -11.09 -13.76
CA GLY A 90 5.18 -11.06 -14.70
C GLY A 90 5.85 -12.42 -14.93
N ASN A 91 5.30 -13.52 -14.38
CA ASN A 91 5.95 -14.82 -14.50
C ASN A 91 6.12 -15.25 -15.97
N PRO A 92 7.35 -15.55 -16.42
CA PRO A 92 7.61 -15.98 -17.81
C PRO A 92 6.90 -17.28 -18.18
N ASP A 93 6.71 -18.20 -17.23
CA ASP A 93 5.98 -19.45 -17.44
C ASP A 93 4.48 -19.17 -17.61
N PRO A 94 3.87 -19.48 -18.78
CA PRO A 94 2.47 -19.15 -19.06
C PRO A 94 1.48 -19.80 -18.10
N GLU A 95 1.73 -21.05 -17.66
CA GLU A 95 0.80 -21.75 -16.77
C GLU A 95 0.83 -21.17 -15.35
N LYS A 96 2.01 -20.83 -14.86
CA LYS A 96 2.16 -20.16 -13.56
C LYS A 96 1.59 -18.74 -13.60
N ARG A 97 1.81 -18.02 -14.69
CA ARG A 97 1.25 -16.68 -14.91
C ARG A 97 -0.28 -16.72 -14.99
N LYS A 98 -0.86 -17.70 -15.71
CA LYS A 98 -2.33 -17.90 -15.75
C LYS A 98 -2.90 -18.17 -14.37
N LYS A 99 -2.21 -18.97 -13.56
CA LYS A 99 -2.61 -19.24 -12.16
C LYS A 99 -2.57 -17.96 -11.31
N SER A 100 -1.52 -17.14 -11.48
CA SER A 100 -1.40 -15.84 -10.81
C SER A 100 -2.50 -14.87 -11.23
N LEU A 101 -2.80 -14.78 -12.52
CA LEU A 101 -3.90 -13.97 -13.05
C LEU A 101 -5.26 -14.37 -12.44
N GLY A 102 -5.57 -15.68 -12.41
CA GLY A 102 -6.82 -16.15 -11.79
C GLY A 102 -6.91 -15.81 -10.30
N ALA A 103 -5.80 -15.88 -9.56
CA ALA A 103 -5.75 -15.50 -8.16
C ALA A 103 -5.88 -13.97 -7.98
N PHE A 104 -5.29 -13.17 -8.85
CA PHE A 104 -5.40 -11.71 -8.82
C PHE A 104 -6.82 -11.22 -9.12
N ILE A 105 -7.51 -11.84 -10.09
CA ILE A 105 -8.93 -11.57 -10.35
C ILE A 105 -9.79 -11.90 -9.12
N ASP A 106 -9.53 -13.02 -8.44
CA ASP A 106 -10.23 -13.38 -7.19
C ASP A 106 -10.01 -12.33 -6.10
N GLU A 107 -8.77 -11.79 -5.93
CA GLU A 107 -8.51 -10.73 -4.96
C GLU A 107 -9.26 -9.43 -5.30
N LEU A 108 -9.26 -9.00 -6.56
CA LEU A 108 -10.03 -7.81 -7.00
C LEU A 108 -11.53 -7.97 -6.72
N ARG A 109 -12.10 -9.14 -7.04
CA ARG A 109 -13.52 -9.43 -6.77
C ARG A 109 -13.84 -9.42 -5.28
N ARG A 110 -12.95 -9.92 -4.43
CA ARG A 110 -13.10 -9.87 -2.97
C ARG A 110 -13.10 -8.44 -2.44
N VAL A 111 -12.20 -7.60 -2.97
CA VAL A 111 -12.17 -6.16 -2.67
C VAL A 111 -13.53 -5.54 -2.98
N GLU A 112 -14.09 -5.78 -4.16
CA GLU A 112 -15.39 -5.26 -4.58
C GLU A 112 -16.55 -5.79 -3.72
N GLN A 113 -16.56 -7.09 -3.41
CA GLN A 113 -17.57 -7.71 -2.55
C GLN A 113 -17.60 -7.09 -1.15
N LEU A 114 -16.44 -6.78 -0.59
CA LEU A 114 -16.31 -6.12 0.72
C LEU A 114 -16.66 -4.62 0.66
N GLY A 115 -16.96 -4.07 -0.53
CA GLY A 115 -17.26 -2.65 -0.73
C GLY A 115 -16.03 -1.75 -0.65
N LEU A 116 -14.86 -2.34 -0.87
CA LEU A 116 -13.56 -1.66 -0.94
C LEU A 116 -13.18 -1.36 -2.39
N SER A 117 -12.09 -0.63 -2.60
CA SER A 117 -11.66 -0.25 -3.96
C SER A 117 -10.18 -0.43 -4.24
N LEU A 118 -9.30 -0.44 -3.25
CA LEU A 118 -7.85 -0.44 -3.46
C LEU A 118 -7.27 -1.84 -3.22
N LEU A 119 -6.67 -2.44 -4.25
CA LEU A 119 -5.90 -3.68 -4.13
C LEU A 119 -4.43 -3.39 -4.42
N ASN A 120 -3.62 -3.38 -3.38
CA ASN A 120 -2.17 -3.24 -3.45
C ASN A 120 -1.51 -4.57 -3.79
N PHE A 121 -0.49 -4.54 -4.64
CA PHE A 121 0.26 -5.73 -5.03
C PHE A 121 1.66 -5.40 -5.55
N HIS A 122 2.59 -6.35 -5.41
CA HIS A 122 3.89 -6.28 -6.06
C HIS A 122 3.79 -6.71 -7.53
N PRO A 123 4.49 -6.06 -8.47
CA PRO A 123 4.44 -6.42 -9.89
C PRO A 123 4.85 -7.87 -10.18
N GLY A 124 5.67 -8.45 -9.31
CA GLY A 124 6.18 -9.82 -9.44
C GLY A 124 7.66 -9.86 -9.79
N SER A 125 8.07 -10.86 -10.56
CA SER A 125 9.48 -11.16 -10.79
C SER A 125 9.69 -11.80 -12.15
N HIS A 126 10.75 -11.39 -12.87
CA HIS A 126 11.15 -11.96 -14.17
C HIS A 126 11.95 -13.27 -14.03
N LEU A 127 12.29 -13.69 -12.80
CA LEU A 127 12.99 -14.94 -12.46
C LEU A 127 14.34 -15.14 -13.16
N GLY A 128 14.90 -14.10 -13.78
CA GLY A 128 16.12 -14.21 -14.59
C GLY A 128 15.93 -14.97 -15.91
N LEU A 129 14.70 -15.20 -16.36
CA LEU A 129 14.36 -16.01 -17.53
C LEU A 129 14.03 -15.16 -18.77
N VAL A 130 13.64 -13.92 -18.59
CA VAL A 130 13.32 -12.95 -19.63
C VAL A 130 13.83 -11.56 -19.23
N ASP A 131 13.85 -10.62 -20.18
CA ASP A 131 14.18 -9.23 -19.90
C ASP A 131 13.15 -8.56 -18.99
N ILE A 132 13.59 -7.57 -18.22
CA ILE A 132 12.74 -6.78 -17.34
C ILE A 132 11.55 -6.20 -18.11
N LYS A 133 11.79 -5.54 -19.26
CA LYS A 133 10.72 -4.93 -20.06
C LYS A 133 9.71 -5.95 -20.60
N GLU A 134 10.17 -7.13 -20.97
CA GLU A 134 9.28 -8.22 -21.40
C GLU A 134 8.37 -8.66 -20.25
N SER A 135 8.95 -8.86 -19.06
CA SER A 135 8.17 -9.24 -17.87
C SER A 135 7.20 -8.14 -17.43
N LEU A 136 7.60 -6.86 -17.45
CA LEU A 136 6.73 -5.71 -17.18
C LEU A 136 5.55 -5.63 -18.17
N ALA A 137 5.78 -5.89 -19.45
CA ALA A 137 4.71 -5.94 -20.44
C ALA A 137 3.69 -7.07 -20.15
N LEU A 138 4.17 -8.23 -19.67
CA LEU A 138 3.29 -9.30 -19.19
C LEU A 138 2.48 -8.88 -17.97
N VAL A 139 3.07 -8.15 -17.03
CA VAL A 139 2.35 -7.59 -15.87
C VAL A 139 1.23 -6.68 -16.34
N ALA A 140 1.53 -5.69 -17.19
CA ALA A 140 0.55 -4.74 -17.72
C ALA A 140 -0.61 -5.44 -18.43
N GLN A 141 -0.30 -6.41 -19.30
CA GLN A 141 -1.32 -7.21 -19.98
C GLN A 141 -2.24 -7.94 -19.01
N ASN A 142 -1.68 -8.55 -17.96
CA ASN A 142 -2.47 -9.29 -16.98
C ASN A 142 -3.30 -8.36 -16.09
N ILE A 143 -2.81 -7.16 -15.76
CA ILE A 143 -3.60 -6.12 -15.10
C ILE A 143 -4.82 -5.75 -15.96
N ASP A 144 -4.63 -5.45 -17.25
CA ASP A 144 -5.72 -5.10 -18.16
C ASP A 144 -6.78 -6.21 -18.27
N ILE A 145 -6.34 -7.47 -18.35
CA ILE A 145 -7.25 -8.62 -18.35
C ILE A 145 -8.03 -8.67 -17.04
N ALA A 146 -7.36 -8.57 -15.89
CA ALA A 146 -8.00 -8.63 -14.58
C ALA A 146 -9.00 -7.49 -14.36
N LEU A 147 -8.64 -6.27 -14.75
CA LEU A 147 -9.53 -5.11 -14.68
C LEU A 147 -10.70 -5.18 -15.66
N SER A 148 -10.62 -6.02 -16.70
CA SER A 148 -11.75 -6.30 -17.60
C SER A 148 -12.77 -7.27 -17.01
N GLU A 149 -12.36 -8.05 -16.03
CA GLU A 149 -13.16 -9.04 -15.31
C GLU A 149 -13.77 -8.52 -14.00
N THR A 150 -13.57 -7.24 -13.69
CA THR A 150 -14.00 -6.56 -12.46
C THR A 150 -14.55 -5.17 -12.76
N ASP A 151 -15.32 -4.58 -11.84
CA ASP A 151 -16.12 -3.40 -12.11
C ASP A 151 -15.43 -2.08 -11.71
N HIS A 152 -14.95 -1.95 -10.45
CA HIS A 152 -14.49 -0.66 -9.91
C HIS A 152 -13.20 -0.73 -9.07
N ALA A 153 -12.69 -1.92 -8.76
CA ALA A 153 -11.45 -2.05 -8.00
C ALA A 153 -10.27 -1.44 -8.78
N ILE A 154 -9.40 -0.79 -8.06
CA ILE A 154 -8.18 -0.14 -8.55
C ILE A 154 -7.00 -1.07 -8.25
N ALA A 155 -6.23 -1.39 -9.27
CA ALA A 155 -4.97 -2.11 -9.13
C ALA A 155 -3.88 -1.11 -8.68
N VAL A 156 -3.46 -1.22 -7.44
CA VAL A 156 -2.45 -0.35 -6.81
C VAL A 156 -1.11 -1.05 -6.86
N ILE A 157 -0.23 -0.58 -7.74
CA ILE A 157 1.09 -1.17 -7.97
C ILE A 157 2.06 -0.64 -6.92
N GLU A 158 2.65 -1.52 -6.16
CA GLU A 158 3.66 -1.17 -5.16
C GLU A 158 5.07 -1.21 -5.74
N ASN A 159 5.91 -0.22 -5.37
CA ASN A 159 7.33 -0.30 -5.64
C ASN A 159 7.98 -1.42 -4.80
N THR A 160 9.09 -1.96 -5.29
CA THR A 160 9.85 -3.02 -4.60
C THR A 160 11.29 -2.59 -4.32
N ALA A 161 11.94 -3.28 -3.41
CA ALA A 161 13.35 -3.04 -3.09
C ALA A 161 14.33 -3.43 -4.23
N GLY A 162 13.86 -4.09 -5.28
CA GLY A 162 14.73 -4.64 -6.33
C GLY A 162 15.53 -5.85 -5.86
N GLN A 163 15.05 -6.57 -4.84
CA GLN A 163 15.71 -7.77 -4.33
C GLN A 163 15.63 -8.91 -5.35
N GLY A 164 16.75 -9.46 -5.72
CA GLY A 164 16.83 -10.58 -6.65
C GLY A 164 16.39 -10.22 -8.07
N THR A 165 15.23 -10.69 -8.49
CA THR A 165 14.66 -10.47 -9.83
C THR A 165 13.28 -9.81 -9.76
N ASN A 166 12.96 -9.15 -8.65
CA ASN A 166 11.69 -8.44 -8.47
C ASN A 166 11.62 -7.21 -9.38
N LEU A 167 10.42 -6.98 -9.91
CA LEU A 167 10.07 -5.86 -10.79
C LEU A 167 9.54 -4.68 -9.97
N GLY A 168 9.54 -3.47 -10.57
CA GLY A 168 8.97 -2.28 -9.94
C GLY A 168 9.91 -1.62 -8.94
N SER A 169 11.21 -1.82 -9.05
CA SER A 169 12.19 -1.20 -8.16
C SER A 169 12.53 0.24 -8.51
N SER A 170 12.34 0.64 -9.76
CA SER A 170 12.53 2.02 -10.17
C SER A 170 11.21 2.69 -10.56
N PHE A 171 11.14 4.01 -10.41
CA PHE A 171 9.95 4.77 -10.82
C PHE A 171 9.76 4.75 -12.34
N GLU A 172 10.84 4.54 -13.11
CA GLU A 172 10.77 4.31 -14.55
C GLU A 172 10.09 2.98 -14.89
N GLU A 173 10.30 1.93 -14.11
CA GLU A 173 9.57 0.66 -14.25
C GLU A 173 8.09 0.83 -13.95
N LEU A 174 7.76 1.58 -12.89
CA LEU A 174 6.36 1.89 -12.54
C LEU A 174 5.69 2.75 -13.63
N ALA A 175 6.39 3.78 -14.13
CA ALA A 175 5.93 4.60 -15.25
C ALA A 175 5.69 3.77 -16.51
N PHE A 176 6.60 2.84 -16.81
CA PHE A 176 6.43 1.91 -17.94
C PHE A 176 5.16 1.05 -17.77
N LEU A 177 4.90 0.51 -16.58
CA LEU A 177 3.66 -0.23 -16.30
C LEU A 177 2.42 0.64 -16.54
N TYR A 178 2.42 1.87 -16.04
CA TYR A 178 1.31 2.81 -16.23
C TYR A 178 1.07 3.12 -17.71
N GLU A 179 2.15 3.34 -18.47
CA GLU A 179 2.06 3.62 -19.92
C GLU A 179 1.53 2.42 -20.73
N GLN A 180 1.90 1.19 -20.33
CA GLN A 180 1.48 -0.02 -21.04
C GLN A 180 0.04 -0.44 -20.72
N CYS A 181 -0.50 -0.07 -19.54
CA CYS A 181 -1.89 -0.38 -19.20
C CYS A 181 -2.87 0.47 -20.03
N SER A 182 -3.95 -0.17 -20.48
CA SER A 182 -5.03 0.49 -21.22
C SER A 182 -6.09 1.12 -20.30
N LYS A 183 -6.30 0.53 -19.10
CA LYS A 183 -7.30 0.96 -18.11
C LYS A 183 -6.69 1.86 -17.03
N ARG A 184 -6.01 2.94 -17.46
CA ARG A 184 -5.23 3.83 -16.59
C ARG A 184 -6.03 4.50 -15.49
N ASP A 185 -7.33 4.70 -15.70
CA ASP A 185 -8.28 5.23 -14.71
C ASP A 185 -8.47 4.31 -13.50
N ARG A 186 -8.11 3.04 -13.64
CA ARG A 186 -8.16 2.02 -12.58
C ARG A 186 -6.76 1.53 -12.16
N ILE A 187 -5.72 2.32 -12.44
CA ILE A 187 -4.35 2.07 -11.98
C ILE A 187 -4.01 3.12 -10.91
N GLY A 188 -3.41 2.64 -9.84
CA GLY A 188 -2.83 3.49 -8.79
C GLY A 188 -1.46 2.95 -8.39
N PHE A 189 -0.79 3.69 -7.50
CA PHE A 189 0.52 3.31 -6.98
C PHE A 189 0.53 3.37 -5.47
N CYS A 190 1.35 2.54 -4.86
CA CYS A 190 1.72 2.59 -3.46
C CYS A 190 3.24 2.75 -3.37
N ILE A 191 3.72 3.64 -2.52
CA ILE A 191 5.14 3.78 -2.21
C ILE A 191 5.39 3.18 -0.83
N ASP A 192 6.15 2.08 -0.80
CA ASP A 192 6.76 1.58 0.43
C ASP A 192 8.09 2.31 0.66
N THR A 193 8.22 2.95 1.82
CA THR A 193 9.38 3.77 2.17
C THR A 193 10.65 2.93 2.36
N CYS A 194 10.55 1.72 2.91
CA CYS A 194 11.66 0.78 3.03
C CYS A 194 12.11 0.28 1.65
N HIS A 195 11.16 -0.09 0.79
CA HIS A 195 11.46 -0.55 -0.57
C HIS A 195 12.13 0.56 -1.39
N ALA A 196 11.58 1.77 -1.38
CA ALA A 196 12.16 2.91 -2.10
C ALA A 196 13.58 3.21 -1.59
N HIS A 197 13.78 3.25 -0.26
CA HIS A 197 15.09 3.45 0.34
C HIS A 197 16.08 2.35 -0.10
N ALA A 198 15.68 1.09 -0.02
CA ALA A 198 16.50 -0.04 -0.45
C ALA A 198 16.79 -0.04 -1.96
N ALA A 199 15.87 0.44 -2.79
CA ALA A 199 16.06 0.56 -4.24
C ALA A 199 16.98 1.71 -4.65
N GLY A 200 17.28 2.66 -3.72
CA GLY A 200 18.22 3.75 -3.97
C GLY A 200 17.61 5.15 -3.92
N TYR A 201 16.29 5.26 -3.73
CA TYR A 201 15.63 6.54 -3.43
C TYR A 201 15.81 6.82 -1.94
N SER A 202 16.83 7.59 -1.58
CA SER A 202 17.12 7.86 -0.17
C SER A 202 15.90 8.48 0.52
N MET A 203 15.58 7.97 1.71
CA MET A 203 14.46 8.43 2.55
C MET A 203 14.95 8.87 3.94
N GLY A 204 16.28 9.06 4.10
CA GLY A 204 16.91 9.30 5.41
C GLY A 204 16.70 10.71 5.98
N SER A 205 16.07 11.61 5.20
CA SER A 205 15.67 12.95 5.64
C SER A 205 14.43 13.43 4.88
N PRO A 206 13.70 14.44 5.41
CA PRO A 206 12.60 15.09 4.69
C PRO A 206 12.98 15.57 3.29
N ASP A 207 14.13 16.20 3.13
CA ASP A 207 14.59 16.71 1.83
C ASP A 207 14.86 15.57 0.82
N GLU A 208 15.44 14.47 1.27
CA GLU A 208 15.65 13.28 0.43
C GLU A 208 14.34 12.62 0.03
N PHE A 209 13.39 12.53 0.96
CA PHE A 209 12.04 12.05 0.68
C PHE A 209 11.34 12.93 -0.35
N ASP A 210 11.38 14.25 -0.17
CA ASP A 210 10.78 15.21 -1.12
C ASP A 210 11.38 15.07 -2.51
N ALA A 211 12.71 14.95 -2.62
CA ALA A 211 13.38 14.74 -3.90
C ALA A 211 12.92 13.43 -4.59
N ALA A 212 12.70 12.36 -3.84
CA ALA A 212 12.16 11.12 -4.38
C ALA A 212 10.71 11.28 -4.86
N MET A 213 9.87 11.99 -4.08
CA MET A 213 8.48 12.27 -4.47
C MET A 213 8.38 13.19 -5.69
N ASP A 214 9.27 14.18 -5.81
CA ASP A 214 9.35 15.03 -7.00
C ASP A 214 9.72 14.22 -8.26
N GLN A 215 10.62 13.24 -8.13
CA GLN A 215 10.93 12.32 -9.23
C GLN A 215 9.73 11.44 -9.59
N PHE A 216 9.02 10.89 -8.61
CA PHE A 216 7.79 10.14 -8.83
C PHE A 216 6.72 11.00 -9.53
N ASP A 217 6.52 12.24 -9.05
CA ASP A 217 5.55 13.18 -9.64
C ASP A 217 5.89 13.51 -11.10
N SER A 218 7.16 13.73 -11.40
CA SER A 218 7.61 14.04 -12.76
C SER A 218 7.40 12.90 -13.77
N LEU A 219 7.46 11.65 -13.31
CA LEU A 219 7.36 10.46 -14.17
C LEU A 219 5.93 9.92 -14.29
N ILE A 220 5.15 9.99 -13.22
CA ILE A 220 3.85 9.32 -13.10
C ILE A 220 2.74 10.30 -12.70
N GLY A 221 3.04 11.21 -11.77
CA GLY A 221 2.10 12.15 -11.17
C GLY A 221 1.61 11.69 -9.80
N LEU A 222 1.70 12.57 -8.79
CA LEU A 222 1.22 12.30 -7.42
C LEU A 222 -0.28 11.99 -7.36
N SER A 223 -1.08 12.44 -8.32
CA SER A 223 -2.51 12.12 -8.39
C SER A 223 -2.81 10.62 -8.55
N HIS A 224 -1.83 9.85 -9.01
CA HIS A 224 -1.92 8.40 -9.17
C HIS A 224 -1.47 7.64 -7.92
N LEU A 225 -0.88 8.31 -6.92
CA LEU A 225 -0.56 7.70 -5.64
C LEU A 225 -1.86 7.44 -4.86
N LYS A 226 -2.07 6.21 -4.40
CA LYS A 226 -3.30 5.76 -3.72
C LYS A 226 -3.08 5.26 -2.31
N GLY A 227 -1.83 5.09 -1.90
CA GLY A 227 -1.44 4.67 -0.58
C GLY A 227 0.06 4.75 -0.38
N MET A 228 0.50 4.66 0.86
CA MET A 228 1.90 4.45 1.21
C MET A 228 2.00 3.36 2.28
N HIS A 229 3.03 2.54 2.19
CA HIS A 229 3.50 1.73 3.30
C HIS A 229 4.62 2.46 4.04
N LEU A 230 4.40 2.73 5.31
CA LEU A 230 5.36 3.41 6.18
C LEU A 230 6.17 2.38 6.94
N ASN A 231 7.34 2.07 6.45
CA ASN A 231 8.28 1.12 7.03
C ASN A 231 9.65 1.72 7.16
N ASP A 232 10.28 1.62 8.33
CA ASP A 232 11.70 1.92 8.44
C ASP A 232 12.53 0.77 7.87
N ALA A 233 13.76 1.05 7.47
CA ALA A 233 14.64 0.08 6.80
C ALA A 233 15.80 -0.34 7.70
N LYS A 234 16.02 -1.65 7.87
CA LYS A 234 17.23 -2.16 8.54
C LYS A 234 18.48 -2.01 7.67
N SER A 235 18.29 -1.90 6.37
CA SER A 235 19.35 -1.79 5.37
C SER A 235 19.57 -0.34 4.95
N SER A 236 20.76 -0.04 4.41
CA SER A 236 21.08 1.28 3.85
C SER A 236 20.40 1.52 2.50
N ALA A 237 20.35 2.78 2.10
CA ALA A 237 19.92 3.18 0.77
C ALA A 237 20.71 2.43 -0.31
N GLY A 238 20.02 1.97 -1.36
CA GLY A 238 20.62 1.25 -2.48
C GLY A 238 21.11 -0.16 -2.19
N SER A 239 20.72 -0.75 -1.05
CA SER A 239 21.14 -2.11 -0.66
C SER A 239 20.44 -3.22 -1.42
N HIS A 240 19.28 -2.94 -2.04
CA HIS A 240 18.36 -3.91 -2.64
C HIS A 240 17.93 -5.04 -1.67
N LEU A 241 17.83 -4.72 -0.37
CA LEU A 241 17.41 -5.66 0.67
C LEU A 241 16.11 -5.18 1.31
N ASP A 242 15.05 -5.91 1.06
CA ASP A 242 13.77 -5.73 1.71
C ASP A 242 13.84 -6.26 3.15
N ARG A 243 14.00 -5.34 4.10
CA ARG A 243 14.12 -5.64 5.54
C ARG A 243 13.50 -4.51 6.35
N HIS A 244 12.22 -4.64 6.65
CA HIS A 244 11.48 -3.67 7.46
C HIS A 244 12.02 -3.57 8.88
N ALA A 245 11.94 -2.39 9.45
CA ALA A 245 12.13 -2.08 10.86
C ALA A 245 10.90 -1.32 11.38
N SER A 246 10.73 -1.29 12.71
CA SER A 246 9.78 -0.37 13.34
C SER A 246 10.24 1.07 13.16
N LEU A 247 9.29 2.02 13.15
CA LEU A 247 9.58 3.41 12.84
C LEU A 247 10.62 4.00 13.82
N GLY A 248 11.61 4.68 13.27
CA GLY A 248 12.72 5.26 14.03
C GLY A 248 13.76 4.25 14.52
N MET A 249 13.66 2.97 14.14
CA MET A 249 14.60 1.92 14.51
C MET A 249 15.50 1.45 13.35
N GLY A 250 15.41 2.12 12.22
CA GLY A 250 16.18 1.82 11.02
C GLY A 250 16.99 3.02 10.53
N SER A 251 17.32 3.00 9.26
CA SER A 251 18.17 4.00 8.59
C SER A 251 17.37 5.19 8.01
N ILE A 252 16.05 5.14 7.99
CA ILE A 252 15.18 6.23 7.56
C ILE A 252 14.97 7.23 8.70
N GLY A 253 14.47 6.75 9.85
CA GLY A 253 14.30 7.54 11.07
C GLY A 253 13.02 8.38 11.12
N TRP A 254 12.66 8.79 12.35
CA TRP A 254 11.38 9.44 12.65
C TRP A 254 11.12 10.74 11.87
N ALA A 255 12.16 11.55 11.60
CA ALA A 255 11.97 12.86 10.96
C ALA A 255 11.25 12.77 9.61
N THR A 256 11.54 11.74 8.82
CA THR A 256 10.87 11.50 7.53
C THR A 256 9.41 11.07 7.74
N PHE A 257 9.13 10.19 8.69
CA PHE A 257 7.75 9.75 8.94
C PHE A 257 6.87 10.85 9.51
N GLU A 258 7.41 11.71 10.39
CA GLU A 258 6.72 12.90 10.89
C GLU A 258 6.45 13.90 9.76
N HIS A 259 7.40 14.05 8.83
CA HIS A 259 7.23 14.88 7.64
C HIS A 259 6.09 14.34 6.77
N ILE A 260 6.09 13.05 6.42
CA ILE A 260 5.02 12.41 5.64
C ILE A 260 3.65 12.60 6.33
N ALA A 261 3.57 12.35 7.63
CA ALA A 261 2.34 12.46 8.40
C ALA A 261 1.84 13.90 8.59
N SER A 262 2.60 14.91 8.19
CA SER A 262 2.20 16.33 8.23
C SER A 262 2.02 16.95 6.83
N ASP A 263 2.34 16.22 5.77
CA ASP A 263 2.37 16.72 4.41
C ASP A 263 0.98 16.63 3.74
N SER A 264 0.44 17.78 3.35
CA SER A 264 -0.88 17.85 2.72
C SER A 264 -1.01 17.13 1.38
N ARG A 265 0.11 16.80 0.72
CA ARG A 265 0.10 15.98 -0.51
C ARG A 265 -0.51 14.59 -0.30
N PHE A 266 -0.47 14.08 0.93
CA PHE A 266 -0.90 12.72 1.31
C PHE A 266 -2.17 12.71 2.16
N GLU A 267 -2.92 13.82 2.21
CA GLU A 267 -4.24 13.85 2.83
C GLU A 267 -5.23 12.90 2.15
N ASN A 268 -6.07 12.26 2.95
CA ASN A 268 -7.13 11.35 2.49
C ASN A 268 -6.65 10.07 1.76
N MET A 269 -5.38 9.74 1.89
CA MET A 269 -4.76 8.53 1.37
C MET A 269 -4.33 7.63 2.53
N PRO A 270 -4.52 6.29 2.47
CA PRO A 270 -4.11 5.39 3.54
C PRO A 270 -2.58 5.33 3.65
N LEU A 271 -2.06 5.67 4.83
CA LEU A 271 -0.67 5.53 5.25
C LEU A 271 -0.61 4.32 6.19
N ILE A 272 -0.08 3.22 5.70
CA ILE A 272 -0.18 1.91 6.35
C ILE A 272 1.17 1.48 6.92
N LEU A 273 1.19 1.14 8.21
CA LEU A 273 2.36 0.57 8.87
C LEU A 273 2.41 -0.94 8.61
N GLU A 274 3.51 -1.41 8.06
CA GLU A 274 3.83 -2.85 7.98
C GLU A 274 5.07 -3.17 8.82
N THR A 275 5.26 -2.38 9.87
CA THR A 275 6.40 -2.52 10.79
C THR A 275 6.37 -3.86 11.53
N VAL A 276 7.56 -4.38 11.81
CA VAL A 276 7.75 -5.78 12.21
C VAL A 276 7.27 -6.11 13.63
N ASP A 277 7.23 -5.12 14.52
CA ASP A 277 6.81 -5.30 15.92
C ASP A 277 5.41 -4.74 16.16
N SER A 278 4.41 -5.60 16.13
CA SER A 278 3.01 -5.21 16.34
C SER A 278 2.72 -4.66 17.75
N THR A 279 3.60 -4.87 18.72
CA THR A 279 3.43 -4.29 20.07
C THR A 279 3.66 -2.78 20.09
N LEU A 280 4.37 -2.23 19.09
CA LEU A 280 4.65 -0.81 18.92
C LEU A 280 3.59 -0.08 18.10
N TRP A 281 2.72 -0.76 17.37
CA TRP A 281 1.76 -0.14 16.44
C TRP A 281 0.90 0.94 17.07
N LYS A 282 0.44 0.72 18.30
CA LYS A 282 -0.38 1.71 19.01
C LYS A 282 0.37 3.02 19.24
N ASP A 283 1.63 2.92 19.62
CA ASP A 283 2.48 4.08 19.89
C ASP A 283 2.90 4.76 18.57
N GLU A 284 3.26 3.98 17.55
CA GLU A 284 3.59 4.49 16.21
C GLU A 284 2.40 5.24 15.59
N VAL A 285 1.19 4.66 15.62
CA VAL A 285 -0.06 5.29 15.13
C VAL A 285 -0.35 6.57 15.92
N SER A 286 -0.26 6.51 17.26
CA SER A 286 -0.50 7.68 18.13
C SER A 286 0.48 8.80 17.84
N HIS A 287 1.76 8.47 17.65
CA HIS A 287 2.82 9.43 17.35
C HIS A 287 2.55 10.15 16.03
N LEU A 288 2.26 9.41 14.96
CA LEU A 288 2.03 9.99 13.63
C LEU A 288 0.72 10.79 13.54
N ARG A 289 -0.34 10.35 14.24
CA ARG A 289 -1.65 11.01 14.19
C ARG A 289 -1.75 12.27 15.02
N PHE A 290 -1.06 12.33 16.17
CA PHE A 290 -1.28 13.38 17.17
C PHE A 290 -0.01 14.19 17.49
N GLY A 291 1.11 13.88 16.82
CA GLY A 291 2.42 14.42 17.17
C GLY A 291 2.92 13.84 18.50
N GLY A 292 4.15 13.40 18.54
CA GLY A 292 4.72 12.84 19.76
C GLY A 292 4.76 13.88 20.88
N LYS A 293 3.73 13.94 21.70
CA LYS A 293 3.85 14.57 23.01
C LYS A 293 4.65 13.59 23.86
N ARG A 294 5.96 13.84 23.93
CA ARG A 294 6.81 13.26 24.98
C ARG A 294 6.40 13.76 26.35
#